data_593f73dabaaef09dfbfa2e4f2b1b018b
#
_entry.id   593f73dabaaef09dfbfa2e4f2b1b018b
#
_cell.length_a   1.000
_cell.length_b   1.000
_cell.length_c   1.000
_cell.angle_alpha   90.00
_cell.angle_beta   90.00
_cell.angle_gamma   90.00
#
_symmetry.space_group_name_H-M   'P 1'
#
loop_
_entity.id
_entity.type
_entity.pdbx_description
1 polymer ?
#
loop_
_entity_poly.entity_id
_entity_poly.type
_entity_poly.pdbx_seq_one_letter_code
_entity_poly.pdbx_strand_id
1 'polypeptide(L)'
;SIYVEDRMPLFGDLHVDTALSLDAHTQGTLNTPDDAYRYAKGQSLFLQPYKEDGTSSRISKLKQPLDFAAVTDHAELLGEVRLCTDPESQKYNSLQCKTYRNFPKLSYFYMNAKASMRKPLGICGENRENCLDAAQLPWQETIDAAEQHYDRSKTCQFSTFVGYEWTGAAYSGNNLHRNVIFENSNVPNQP
;
A
#
# COMPACT_ATOMS: atom_id res chain seq x y z
N SER A 1 -1.63 36.37 -6.43
CA SER A 1 -1.32 35.23 -7.32
C SER A 1 -0.36 35.75 -8.37
N ILE A 2 0.81 35.14 -8.45
CA ILE A 2 1.74 35.40 -9.57
C ILE A 2 1.16 34.64 -10.75
N TYR A 3 0.72 35.38 -11.77
CA TYR A 3 0.34 34.78 -13.04
C TYR A 3 1.62 34.30 -13.73
N VAL A 4 1.77 32.98 -13.90
CA VAL A 4 2.83 32.39 -14.68
C VAL A 4 2.26 32.19 -16.08
N GLU A 5 2.85 32.86 -17.06
CA GLU A 5 2.35 32.90 -18.43
C GLU A 5 2.44 31.49 -19.07
N ASP A 6 3.43 30.71 -18.69
CA ASP A 6 3.59 29.31 -19.10
C ASP A 6 3.24 28.35 -17.97
N ARG A 7 2.19 27.54 -18.15
CA ARG A 7 1.88 26.45 -17.25
C ARG A 7 2.88 25.31 -17.43
N MET A 8 3.61 24.98 -16.41
CA MET A 8 4.51 23.82 -16.41
C MET A 8 3.69 22.55 -16.19
N PRO A 9 3.75 21.55 -17.09
CA PRO A 9 3.13 20.27 -16.86
C PRO A 9 3.87 19.52 -15.74
N LEU A 10 3.14 18.91 -14.81
CA LEU A 10 3.67 18.05 -13.78
C LEU A 10 3.25 16.61 -14.06
N PHE A 11 4.15 15.67 -13.85
CA PHE A 11 3.96 14.24 -14.10
C PHE A 11 4.08 13.46 -12.78
N GLY A 12 3.12 12.62 -12.49
CA GLY A 12 3.12 11.85 -11.26
C GLY A 12 2.23 10.62 -11.34
N ASP A 13 2.18 9.88 -10.25
CA ASP A 13 1.35 8.70 -10.10
C ASP A 13 0.55 8.80 -8.80
N LEU A 14 -0.75 8.56 -8.89
CA LEU A 14 -1.70 8.59 -7.77
C LEU A 14 -2.31 7.20 -7.51
N HIS A 15 -1.75 6.15 -8.11
CA HIS A 15 -2.20 4.78 -7.93
C HIS A 15 -0.99 3.84 -7.81
N VAL A 16 -0.49 3.71 -6.60
CA VAL A 16 0.72 2.93 -6.30
C VAL A 16 0.45 1.99 -5.15
N ASP A 17 0.52 0.69 -5.42
CA ASP A 17 0.44 -0.37 -4.43
C ASP A 17 1.82 -0.83 -3.98
N THR A 18 1.95 -1.11 -2.69
CA THR A 18 3.17 -1.58 -2.04
C THR A 18 2.98 -2.97 -1.41
N ALA A 19 3.94 -3.44 -0.64
CA ALA A 19 3.82 -4.68 0.11
C ALA A 19 2.71 -4.65 1.19
N LEU A 20 2.08 -3.51 1.42
CA LEU A 20 0.95 -3.37 2.34
C LEU A 20 -0.38 -3.80 1.71
N SER A 21 -0.51 -3.69 0.39
CA SER A 21 -1.68 -4.16 -0.37
C SER A 21 -1.72 -5.68 -0.46
N LEU A 22 -2.91 -6.27 -0.30
CA LEU A 22 -3.09 -7.72 -0.41
C LEU A 22 -2.65 -8.27 -1.77
N ASP A 23 -3.05 -7.62 -2.84
CA ASP A 23 -2.80 -8.06 -4.20
C ASP A 23 -1.31 -7.93 -4.58
N ALA A 24 -0.68 -6.80 -4.29
CA ALA A 24 0.74 -6.59 -4.53
C ALA A 24 1.59 -7.57 -3.70
N HIS A 25 1.30 -7.73 -2.41
CA HIS A 25 2.03 -8.66 -1.55
C HIS A 25 1.89 -10.11 -2.00
N THR A 26 0.67 -10.56 -2.32
CA THR A 26 0.43 -11.96 -2.76
C THR A 26 0.99 -12.25 -4.13
N GLN A 27 1.31 -11.22 -4.91
CA GLN A 27 2.06 -11.32 -6.17
C GLN A 27 3.58 -11.25 -5.96
N GLY A 28 4.05 -11.06 -4.72
CA GLY A 28 5.45 -11.12 -4.35
C GLY A 28 6.15 -9.77 -4.24
N THR A 29 5.41 -8.66 -4.17
CA THR A 29 5.98 -7.34 -3.90
C THR A 29 6.42 -7.27 -2.44
N LEU A 30 7.68 -6.85 -2.20
CA LEU A 30 8.23 -6.59 -0.87
C LEU A 30 8.54 -5.10 -0.65
N ASN A 31 8.40 -4.28 -1.67
CA ASN A 31 8.71 -2.86 -1.60
C ASN A 31 7.71 -2.12 -0.71
N THR A 32 8.24 -1.28 0.16
CA THR A 32 7.49 -0.51 1.15
C THR A 32 7.00 0.83 0.57
N PRO A 33 6.13 1.58 1.27
CA PRO A 33 5.79 2.95 0.90
C PRO A 33 7.03 3.87 0.73
N ASP A 34 8.04 3.74 1.60
CA ASP A 34 9.31 4.47 1.48
C ASP A 34 10.04 4.12 0.17
N ASP A 35 10.10 2.83 -0.18
CA ASP A 35 10.70 2.38 -1.44
C ASP A 35 9.97 2.96 -2.66
N ALA A 36 8.64 3.01 -2.63
CA ALA A 36 7.82 3.57 -3.70
C ALA A 36 8.14 5.05 -3.93
N TYR A 37 8.21 5.86 -2.87
CA TYR A 37 8.57 7.28 -3.00
C TYR A 37 10.02 7.48 -3.44
N ARG A 38 10.96 6.65 -2.96
CA ARG A 38 12.36 6.70 -3.45
C ARG A 38 12.43 6.37 -4.94
N TYR A 39 11.67 5.39 -5.39
CA TYR A 39 11.57 5.05 -6.81
C TYR A 39 10.98 6.18 -7.63
N ALA A 40 9.87 6.79 -7.17
CA ALA A 40 9.26 7.94 -7.80
C ALA A 40 10.25 9.11 -7.96
N LYS A 41 11.14 9.30 -6.99
CA LYS A 41 12.24 10.29 -7.01
C LYS A 41 13.44 9.85 -7.86
N GLY A 42 13.34 8.74 -8.61
CA GLY A 42 14.35 8.27 -9.55
C GLY A 42 15.44 7.40 -8.93
N GLN A 43 15.28 6.88 -7.72
CA GLN A 43 16.19 5.87 -7.18
C GLN A 43 15.89 4.48 -7.77
N SER A 44 16.87 3.59 -7.69
CA SER A 44 16.70 2.21 -8.15
C SER A 44 15.88 1.39 -7.16
N LEU A 45 15.07 0.46 -7.68
CA LEU A 45 14.21 -0.43 -6.94
C LEU A 45 14.48 -1.88 -7.34
N PHE A 46 14.57 -2.78 -6.36
CA PHE A 46 14.62 -4.21 -6.62
C PHE A 46 13.22 -4.74 -6.97
N LEU A 47 13.19 -5.63 -7.97
CA LEU A 47 11.97 -6.29 -8.39
C LEU A 47 12.06 -7.80 -8.11
N GLN A 48 10.93 -8.42 -7.85
CA GLN A 48 10.84 -9.88 -7.69
C GLN A 48 11.41 -10.65 -8.91
N PRO A 49 11.96 -11.87 -8.73
CA PRO A 49 12.07 -12.57 -7.45
C PRO A 49 13.20 -12.02 -6.58
N TYR A 50 12.94 -11.95 -5.28
CA TYR A 50 13.93 -11.52 -4.31
C TYR A 50 14.74 -12.73 -3.78
N LYS A 51 15.99 -12.47 -3.40
CA LYS A 51 16.83 -13.37 -2.62
C LYS A 51 16.45 -13.30 -1.14
N GLU A 52 17.01 -14.21 -0.32
CA GLU A 52 16.77 -14.25 1.13
C GLU A 52 17.17 -12.94 1.85
N ASP A 53 18.16 -12.23 1.31
CA ASP A 53 18.61 -10.91 1.83
C ASP A 53 17.75 -9.73 1.35
N GLY A 54 16.67 -9.96 0.62
CA GLY A 54 15.78 -8.94 0.07
C GLY A 54 16.31 -8.26 -1.20
N THR A 55 17.51 -8.59 -1.67
CA THR A 55 18.03 -8.07 -2.95
C THR A 55 17.48 -8.85 -4.14
N SER A 56 17.67 -8.31 -5.34
CA SER A 56 17.30 -8.99 -6.58
C SER A 56 18.31 -8.70 -7.67
N SER A 57 18.42 -9.62 -8.63
CA SER A 57 19.13 -9.35 -9.89
C SER A 57 18.34 -8.45 -10.84
N ARG A 58 17.05 -8.27 -10.60
CA ARG A 58 16.17 -7.40 -11.39
C ARG A 58 16.04 -6.05 -10.69
N ILE A 59 16.49 -5.01 -11.38
CA ILE A 59 16.46 -3.64 -10.87
C ILE A 59 15.68 -2.79 -11.86
N SER A 60 14.82 -1.91 -11.35
CA SER A 60 14.14 -0.88 -12.11
C SER A 60 14.59 0.49 -11.65
N LYS A 61 14.56 1.45 -12.57
CA LYS A 61 14.80 2.87 -12.30
C LYS A 61 14.03 3.69 -13.32
N LEU A 62 13.36 4.73 -12.88
CA LEU A 62 12.72 5.68 -13.78
C LEU A 62 13.78 6.46 -14.59
N LYS A 63 13.50 6.69 -15.86
CA LYS A 63 14.38 7.53 -16.71
C LYS A 63 14.38 8.99 -16.24
N GLN A 64 13.22 9.45 -15.77
CA GLN A 64 13.03 10.78 -15.18
C GLN A 64 12.24 10.60 -13.88
N PRO A 65 12.62 11.29 -12.80
CA PRO A 65 11.83 11.35 -11.59
C PRO A 65 10.43 11.90 -11.87
N LEU A 66 9.48 11.52 -11.04
CA LEU A 66 8.15 12.11 -11.03
C LEU A 66 8.17 13.44 -10.24
N ASP A 67 7.19 14.29 -10.50
CA ASP A 67 6.98 15.55 -9.77
C ASP A 67 6.13 15.32 -8.51
N PHE A 68 5.27 14.27 -8.53
CA PHE A 68 4.44 13.91 -7.39
C PHE A 68 4.09 12.42 -7.40
N ALA A 69 3.75 11.88 -6.22
CA ALA A 69 3.20 10.54 -6.08
C ALA A 69 2.30 10.40 -4.86
N ALA A 70 1.38 9.43 -4.90
CA ALA A 70 0.65 8.94 -3.75
C ALA A 70 0.72 7.42 -3.70
N VAL A 71 1.14 6.87 -2.57
CA VAL A 71 0.92 5.45 -2.25
C VAL A 71 -0.53 5.29 -1.86
N THR A 72 -1.21 4.35 -2.50
CA THR A 72 -2.65 4.11 -2.35
C THR A 72 -2.94 2.62 -2.21
N ASP A 73 -2.29 2.00 -1.24
CA ASP A 73 -2.55 0.61 -0.91
C ASP A 73 -4.02 0.36 -0.61
N HIS A 74 -4.53 -0.81 -0.94
CA HIS A 74 -5.89 -1.22 -0.63
C HIS A 74 -6.16 -1.14 0.87
N ALA A 75 -7.13 -0.31 1.28
CA ALA A 75 -7.54 -0.18 2.68
C ALA A 75 -8.18 -1.47 3.21
N GLU A 76 -8.86 -2.20 2.34
CA GLU A 76 -9.42 -3.49 2.67
C GLU A 76 -8.31 -4.52 2.89
N LEU A 77 -8.42 -5.26 3.96
CA LEU A 77 -7.49 -6.34 4.30
C LEU A 77 -6.07 -5.88 4.70
N LEU A 78 -5.86 -4.58 4.90
CA LEU A 78 -4.59 -4.01 5.33
C LEU A 78 -4.10 -4.63 6.66
N GLY A 79 -5.01 -4.77 7.62
CA GLY A 79 -4.71 -5.41 8.91
C GLY A 79 -4.49 -6.92 8.78
N GLU A 80 -5.22 -7.59 7.91
CA GLU A 80 -5.07 -9.02 7.63
C GLU A 80 -3.69 -9.33 7.04
N VAL A 81 -3.24 -8.49 6.10
CA VAL A 81 -1.88 -8.57 5.55
C VAL A 81 -0.86 -8.40 6.67
N ARG A 82 -0.99 -7.34 7.49
CA ARG A 82 -0.07 -7.07 8.61
C ARG A 82 -0.03 -8.24 9.60
N LEU A 83 -1.18 -8.76 10.04
CA LEU A 83 -1.22 -9.89 10.97
C LEU A 83 -0.49 -11.13 10.45
N CYS A 84 -0.46 -11.33 9.13
CA CYS A 84 0.14 -12.50 8.52
C CYS A 84 1.60 -12.30 8.06
N THR A 85 2.06 -11.07 7.95
CA THR A 85 3.43 -10.74 7.50
C THR A 85 4.37 -10.33 8.62
N ASP A 86 3.83 -9.80 9.72
CA ASP A 86 4.60 -9.37 10.87
C ASP A 86 4.91 -10.55 11.81
N PRO A 87 6.20 -10.94 11.97
CA PRO A 87 6.61 -12.04 12.86
C PRO A 87 6.22 -11.81 14.33
N GLU A 88 6.08 -10.56 14.78
CA GLU A 88 5.71 -10.21 16.14
C GLU A 88 4.20 -10.31 16.37
N SER A 89 3.41 -10.49 15.32
CA SER A 89 1.96 -10.66 15.41
C SER A 89 1.59 -11.95 16.13
N GLN A 90 0.66 -11.85 17.09
CA GLN A 90 0.11 -13.02 17.77
C GLN A 90 -0.58 -14.01 16.82
N LYS A 91 -0.99 -13.56 15.63
CA LYS A 91 -1.63 -14.37 14.60
C LYS A 91 -0.66 -14.92 13.56
N TYR A 92 0.62 -14.50 13.56
CA TYR A 92 1.62 -14.91 12.60
C TYR A 92 1.71 -16.43 12.41
N ASN A 93 1.67 -17.18 13.51
CA ASN A 93 1.76 -18.64 13.51
C ASN A 93 0.41 -19.35 13.36
N SER A 94 -0.70 -18.63 13.16
CA SER A 94 -1.99 -19.24 12.87
C SER A 94 -1.98 -20.01 11.56
N LEU A 95 -2.89 -20.99 11.42
CA LEU A 95 -3.01 -21.77 10.19
C LEU A 95 -3.30 -20.87 8.98
N GLN A 96 -4.17 -19.86 9.15
CA GLN A 96 -4.51 -18.91 8.09
C GLN A 96 -3.30 -18.11 7.60
N CYS A 97 -2.49 -17.58 8.53
CA CYS A 97 -1.30 -16.81 8.18
C CYS A 97 -0.17 -17.68 7.60
N LYS A 98 -0.02 -18.92 8.08
CA LYS A 98 0.88 -19.92 7.44
C LYS A 98 0.43 -20.21 6.01
N THR A 99 -0.87 -20.40 5.79
CA THR A 99 -1.42 -20.60 4.44
C THR A 99 -1.19 -19.37 3.57
N TYR A 100 -1.39 -18.17 4.12
CA TYR A 100 -1.14 -16.91 3.42
C TYR A 100 0.30 -16.83 2.89
N ARG A 101 1.29 -17.12 3.71
CA ARG A 101 2.70 -17.04 3.32
C ARG A 101 3.14 -18.17 2.38
N ASN A 102 2.61 -19.38 2.57
CA ASN A 102 3.02 -20.54 1.76
C ASN A 102 2.25 -20.66 0.43
N PHE A 103 1.02 -20.17 0.39
CA PHE A 103 0.13 -20.25 -0.78
C PHE A 103 -0.54 -18.88 -1.06
N PRO A 104 0.25 -17.83 -1.36
CA PRO A 104 -0.26 -16.46 -1.45
C PRO A 104 -1.37 -16.31 -2.49
N LYS A 105 -1.24 -16.92 -3.66
CA LYS A 105 -2.28 -16.85 -4.71
C LYS A 105 -3.62 -17.46 -4.27
N LEU A 106 -3.59 -18.58 -3.56
CA LEU A 106 -4.80 -19.21 -3.01
C LEU A 106 -5.42 -18.32 -1.93
N SER A 107 -4.58 -17.75 -1.08
CA SER A 107 -5.01 -16.84 -0.02
C SER A 107 -5.62 -15.56 -0.57
N TYR A 108 -5.08 -15.01 -1.66
CA TYR A 108 -5.68 -13.88 -2.38
C TYR A 108 -7.14 -14.15 -2.73
N PHE A 109 -7.43 -15.24 -3.42
CA PHE A 109 -8.81 -15.58 -3.81
C PHE A 109 -9.71 -15.83 -2.60
N TYR A 110 -9.21 -16.54 -1.59
CA TYR A 110 -9.98 -16.83 -0.37
C TYR A 110 -10.32 -15.56 0.41
N MET A 111 -9.37 -14.65 0.59
CA MET A 111 -9.55 -13.42 1.35
C MET A 111 -10.51 -12.46 0.62
N ASN A 112 -10.35 -12.32 -0.69
CA ASN A 112 -11.27 -11.52 -1.50
C ASN A 112 -12.71 -12.08 -1.50
N ALA A 113 -12.87 -13.41 -1.58
CA ALA A 113 -14.18 -14.03 -1.48
C ALA A 113 -14.84 -13.76 -0.12
N LYS A 114 -14.06 -13.83 0.98
CA LYS A 114 -14.56 -13.47 2.31
C LYS A 114 -14.95 -12.00 2.41
N ALA A 115 -14.11 -11.10 1.91
CA ALA A 115 -14.39 -9.66 1.89
C ALA A 115 -15.66 -9.35 1.08
N SER A 116 -15.83 -9.93 -0.11
CA SER A 116 -17.03 -9.78 -0.94
C SER A 116 -18.32 -10.29 -0.26
N MET A 117 -18.20 -11.34 0.56
CA MET A 117 -19.31 -11.86 1.37
C MET A 117 -19.51 -11.06 2.68
N ARG A 118 -18.69 -10.04 2.95
CA ARG A 118 -18.67 -9.29 4.22
C ARG A 118 -18.48 -10.18 5.46
N LYS A 119 -17.72 -11.28 5.30
CA LYS A 119 -17.42 -12.23 6.37
C LYS A 119 -15.98 -12.03 6.86
N PRO A 120 -15.76 -11.76 8.15
CA PRO A 120 -14.41 -11.62 8.68
C PRO A 120 -13.62 -12.93 8.52
N LEU A 121 -12.30 -12.80 8.45
CA LEU A 121 -11.40 -13.92 8.61
C LEU A 121 -11.34 -14.33 10.09
N GLY A 122 -11.14 -15.60 10.39
CA GLY A 122 -11.08 -16.07 11.76
C GLY A 122 -9.96 -15.44 12.61
N ILE A 123 -8.89 -14.97 11.98
CA ILE A 123 -7.81 -14.24 12.66
C ILE A 123 -8.22 -12.84 13.13
N CYS A 124 -9.27 -12.26 12.52
CA CYS A 124 -9.71 -10.90 12.82
C CYS A 124 -10.55 -10.79 14.12
N GLY A 125 -11.07 -11.90 14.63
CA GLY A 125 -12.08 -11.88 15.70
C GLY A 125 -13.50 -11.70 15.17
N GLU A 126 -14.49 -11.75 16.04
CA GLU A 126 -15.91 -11.70 15.64
C GLU A 126 -16.31 -10.34 15.06
N ASN A 127 -15.79 -9.26 15.63
CA ASN A 127 -16.05 -7.88 15.22
C ASN A 127 -14.89 -7.26 14.40
N ARG A 128 -13.97 -8.08 13.90
CA ARG A 128 -12.77 -7.65 13.17
C ARG A 128 -11.77 -6.85 14.02
N GLU A 129 -11.91 -6.82 15.32
CA GLU A 129 -11.10 -6.01 16.23
C GLU A 129 -9.60 -6.20 16.02
N ASN A 130 -9.12 -7.45 15.89
CA ASN A 130 -7.69 -7.71 15.70
C ASN A 130 -7.16 -7.13 14.37
N CYS A 131 -7.98 -7.17 13.31
CA CYS A 131 -7.58 -6.67 12.00
C CYS A 131 -7.67 -5.14 11.91
N LEU A 132 -8.67 -4.54 12.55
CA LEU A 132 -8.78 -3.08 12.64
C LEU A 132 -7.62 -2.48 13.44
N ASP A 133 -7.26 -3.09 14.57
CA ASP A 133 -6.11 -2.66 15.35
C ASP A 133 -4.80 -2.83 14.58
N ALA A 134 -4.63 -3.96 13.90
CA ALA A 134 -3.43 -4.22 13.10
C ALA A 134 -3.31 -3.31 11.86
N ALA A 135 -4.41 -2.76 11.35
CA ALA A 135 -4.41 -1.84 10.22
C ALA A 135 -3.83 -0.46 10.56
N GLN A 136 -3.82 -0.07 11.84
CA GLN A 136 -3.33 1.24 12.25
C GLN A 136 -1.85 1.44 11.94
N LEU A 137 -1.03 0.41 12.16
CA LEU A 137 0.41 0.51 11.92
C LEU A 137 0.77 0.71 10.44
N PRO A 138 0.32 -0.13 9.49
CA PRO A 138 0.60 0.11 8.08
C PRO A 138 -0.02 1.41 7.55
N TRP A 139 -1.16 1.85 8.08
CA TRP A 139 -1.70 3.16 7.75
C TRP A 139 -0.78 4.30 8.22
N GLN A 140 -0.24 4.20 9.44
CA GLN A 140 0.74 5.17 9.94
C GLN A 140 2.04 5.14 9.11
N GLU A 141 2.52 3.96 8.70
CA GLU A 141 3.68 3.82 7.80
C GLU A 141 3.45 4.54 6.46
N THR A 142 2.24 4.47 5.90
CA THR A 142 1.88 5.19 4.68
C THR A 142 1.90 6.70 4.89
N ILE A 143 1.34 7.18 6.01
CA ILE A 143 1.35 8.62 6.36
C ILE A 143 2.79 9.10 6.55
N ASP A 144 3.58 8.39 7.34
CA ASP A 144 4.95 8.77 7.67
C ASP A 144 5.84 8.81 6.42
N ALA A 145 5.70 7.83 5.53
CA ALA A 145 6.43 7.81 4.27
C ALA A 145 6.05 9.00 3.38
N ALA A 146 4.76 9.32 3.26
CA ALA A 146 4.33 10.48 2.50
C ALA A 146 4.93 11.77 3.07
N GLU A 147 4.83 11.97 4.38
CA GLU A 147 5.36 13.16 5.05
C GLU A 147 6.89 13.28 4.96
N GLN A 148 7.60 12.16 5.09
CA GLN A 148 9.08 12.13 5.00
C GLN A 148 9.57 12.50 3.60
N HIS A 149 8.87 12.11 2.56
CA HIS A 149 9.29 12.35 1.19
C HIS A 149 8.80 13.66 0.59
N TYR A 150 7.86 14.35 1.23
CA TYR A 150 7.33 15.62 0.77
C TYR A 150 8.37 16.74 0.84
N ASP A 151 8.71 17.34 -0.30
CA ASP A 151 9.62 18.49 -0.34
C ASP A 151 8.88 19.79 -0.01
N ARG A 152 8.99 20.24 1.24
CA ARG A 152 8.42 21.52 1.73
C ARG A 152 9.34 22.72 1.50
N SER A 153 10.42 22.55 0.74
CA SER A 153 11.29 23.66 0.37
C SER A 153 10.58 24.63 -0.60
N LYS A 154 11.13 25.82 -0.79
CA LYS A 154 10.59 26.79 -1.74
C LYS A 154 10.62 26.30 -3.19
N THR A 155 11.51 25.37 -3.52
CA THR A 155 11.63 24.79 -4.85
C THR A 155 10.60 23.71 -5.13
N CYS A 156 10.09 23.04 -4.09
CA CYS A 156 9.08 22.01 -4.13
C CYS A 156 9.29 21.03 -5.30
N GLN A 157 10.40 20.30 -5.27
CA GLN A 157 10.76 19.40 -6.38
C GLN A 157 9.97 18.11 -6.42
N PHE A 158 9.35 17.72 -5.28
CA PHE A 158 8.55 16.51 -5.21
C PHE A 158 7.42 16.67 -4.20
N SER A 159 6.19 16.42 -4.63
CA SER A 159 5.01 16.43 -3.77
C SER A 159 4.52 15.03 -3.49
N THR A 160 4.12 14.76 -2.25
CA THR A 160 3.48 13.53 -1.86
C THR A 160 2.08 13.79 -1.33
N PHE A 161 1.22 12.80 -1.45
CA PHE A 161 -0.12 12.83 -0.88
C PHE A 161 -0.34 11.57 -0.06
N VAL A 162 -0.99 11.71 1.08
CA VAL A 162 -1.53 10.58 1.84
C VAL A 162 -2.77 10.10 1.12
N GLY A 163 -2.88 8.79 0.92
CA GLY A 163 -4.04 8.22 0.24
C GLY A 163 -4.18 6.73 0.51
N TYR A 164 -5.29 6.18 0.05
CA TYR A 164 -5.55 4.75 0.03
C TYR A 164 -6.48 4.41 -1.13
N GLU A 165 -6.50 3.16 -1.54
CA GLU A 165 -7.48 2.66 -2.48
C GLU A 165 -8.66 2.05 -1.73
N TRP A 166 -9.85 2.52 -2.09
CA TRP A 166 -11.11 1.96 -1.62
C TRP A 166 -11.71 1.04 -2.67
N THR A 167 -12.12 -0.16 -2.26
CA THR A 167 -12.77 -1.14 -3.13
C THR A 167 -14.19 -1.41 -2.69
N GLY A 168 -15.15 -1.05 -3.54
CA GLY A 168 -16.53 -1.50 -3.43
C GLY A 168 -16.74 -2.82 -4.13
N ALA A 169 -16.97 -3.90 -3.38
CA ALA A 169 -17.29 -5.21 -3.92
C ALA A 169 -18.79 -5.47 -3.90
N ALA A 170 -19.37 -5.80 -5.07
CA ALA A 170 -20.75 -6.24 -5.18
C ALA A 170 -20.85 -7.77 -5.06
N TYR A 171 -22.01 -8.26 -4.63
CA TYR A 171 -22.28 -9.71 -4.57
C TYR A 171 -22.15 -10.42 -5.92
N SER A 172 -22.29 -9.66 -7.03
CA SER A 172 -22.10 -10.16 -8.39
C SER A 172 -20.63 -10.42 -8.75
N GLY A 173 -19.68 -10.08 -7.87
CA GLY A 173 -18.25 -10.17 -8.14
C GLY A 173 -17.66 -8.97 -8.90
N ASN A 174 -18.48 -7.97 -9.23
CA ASN A 174 -17.97 -6.73 -9.82
C ASN A 174 -17.35 -5.86 -8.73
N ASN A 175 -16.19 -5.30 -9.01
CA ASN A 175 -15.48 -4.39 -8.13
C ASN A 175 -15.46 -2.97 -8.72
N LEU A 176 -15.50 -1.99 -7.84
CA LEU A 176 -15.25 -0.60 -8.15
C LEU A 176 -14.10 -0.11 -7.26
N HIS A 177 -13.03 0.32 -7.87
CA HIS A 177 -11.87 0.86 -7.19
C HIS A 177 -11.85 2.38 -7.27
N ARG A 178 -11.45 3.04 -6.20
CA ARG A 178 -11.28 4.49 -6.13
C ARG A 178 -10.13 4.85 -5.21
N ASN A 179 -9.23 5.67 -5.69
CA ASN A 179 -8.21 6.27 -4.84
C ASN A 179 -8.81 7.45 -4.07
N VAL A 180 -8.64 7.42 -2.76
CA VAL A 180 -8.95 8.52 -1.86
C VAL A 180 -7.65 9.23 -1.55
N ILE A 181 -7.54 10.49 -1.96
CA ILE A 181 -6.34 11.30 -1.82
C ILE A 181 -6.67 12.46 -0.87
N PHE A 182 -5.86 12.64 0.15
CA PHE A 182 -6.01 13.71 1.13
C PHE A 182 -5.17 14.93 0.76
N GLU A 183 -5.70 16.10 1.02
CA GLU A 183 -5.01 17.38 0.78
C GLU A 183 -3.80 17.59 1.69
N ASN A 184 -3.82 16.98 2.87
CA ASN A 184 -2.78 17.10 3.88
C ASN A 184 -2.75 15.86 4.80
N SER A 185 -1.82 15.83 5.74
CA SER A 185 -1.63 14.70 6.68
C SER A 185 -2.61 14.66 7.86
N ASN A 186 -3.55 15.61 7.95
CA ASN A 186 -4.61 15.55 8.95
C ASN A 186 -5.72 14.60 8.48
N VAL A 187 -5.47 13.33 8.59
CA VAL A 187 -6.29 12.23 8.07
C VAL A 187 -6.88 11.40 9.21
N PRO A 188 -7.91 10.59 8.95
CA PRO A 188 -8.42 9.63 9.94
C PRO A 188 -7.33 8.67 10.43
N ASN A 189 -7.51 8.15 11.65
CA ASN A 189 -6.61 7.14 12.23
C ASN A 189 -6.67 5.77 11.54
N GLN A 190 -7.64 5.57 10.66
CA GLN A 190 -7.82 4.37 9.83
C GLN A 190 -8.30 4.82 8.45
N PRO A 191 -7.84 4.18 7.37
CA PRO A 191 -8.29 4.45 6.02
C PRO A 191 -9.69 3.94 5.74
#